data_47e499c0ba0b13341f8c41359c4c74bb
#
_entry.id   47e499c0ba0b13341f8c41359c4c74bb
#
_cell.length_a   1.000
_cell.length_b   1.000
_cell.length_c   1.000
_cell.angle_alpha   90.00
_cell.angle_beta   90.00
_cell.angle_gamma   90.00
#
_symmetry.space_group_name_H-M   'P 1'
#
loop_
_entity.id
_entity.type
_entity.pdbx_description
1 polymer ?
#
loop_
_entity_poly.entity_id
_entity_poly.type
_entity_poly.pdbx_seq_one_letter_code
_entity_poly.pdbx_strand_id
1 'polypeptide(L)'
;MKFLIVSLRYLGDCLLAAALAPALKARFPDAQIDMLTFKDNAPILEGIQDISHVIGVEHHPNKFVQACSHLASWNKYDWALITMNSTRTVLYGYFAAKHQVMVRPYPSLEELWKRILITDQIDFVGGQILERTQPLLGPFFKGTAPQLCPIHPDRELSTDLQAKLHVLGSYVVCQCNSRYQDKNWGIEKWIELAHLLMTTGYGICFTGGPGDVDYLLKITEALPPQKTFIAAGHASFGQTSRIIMGAVAYIGVDTATSHIAAATGIPCVWLSGPTSVDTW
;
A
#
# COMPACT_ATOMS: atom_id res chain seq x y z
N MET A 1 17.63 15.55 -9.40
CA MET A 1 17.78 14.07 -9.44
C MET A 1 16.42 13.44 -9.64
N LYS A 2 16.34 12.36 -10.43
CA LYS A 2 15.08 11.66 -10.71
C LYS A 2 15.18 10.21 -10.28
N PHE A 3 14.24 9.79 -9.45
CA PHE A 3 14.17 8.43 -8.93
C PHE A 3 12.94 7.71 -9.45
N LEU A 4 13.08 6.41 -9.71
CA LEU A 4 11.97 5.50 -10.00
C LEU A 4 11.92 4.41 -8.95
N ILE A 5 10.83 4.29 -8.21
CA ILE A 5 10.58 3.16 -7.33
C ILE A 5 9.78 2.13 -8.13
N VAL A 6 10.28 0.89 -8.24
CA VAL A 6 9.63 -0.17 -9.01
C VAL A 6 9.07 -1.22 -8.05
N SER A 7 7.73 -1.31 -7.96
CA SER A 7 7.03 -2.28 -7.10
C SER A 7 5.85 -2.90 -7.84
N LEU A 8 5.99 -4.14 -8.31
CA LEU A 8 4.96 -4.91 -9.02
C LEU A 8 4.45 -6.05 -8.13
N ARG A 9 3.87 -5.68 -6.99
CA ARG A 9 3.31 -6.61 -5.99
C ARG A 9 1.86 -6.24 -5.64
N TYR A 10 1.37 -6.71 -4.49
CA TYR A 10 0.04 -6.37 -3.99
C TYR A 10 -0.05 -4.92 -3.52
N LEU A 11 -1.29 -4.43 -3.33
CA LEU A 11 -1.59 -3.07 -2.89
C LEU A 11 -0.81 -2.65 -1.62
N GLY A 12 -0.79 -3.51 -0.59
CA GLY A 12 -0.07 -3.24 0.65
C GLY A 12 1.44 -3.12 0.46
N ASP A 13 2.04 -4.03 -0.33
CA ASP A 13 3.47 -3.97 -0.66
C ASP A 13 3.85 -2.68 -1.39
N CYS A 14 2.97 -2.21 -2.30
CA CYS A 14 3.20 -0.96 -3.02
C CYS A 14 3.18 0.23 -2.07
N LEU A 15 2.24 0.27 -1.13
CA LEU A 15 2.17 1.32 -0.12
C LEU A 15 3.41 1.32 0.78
N LEU A 16 3.85 0.15 1.24
CA LEU A 16 5.07 0.03 2.04
C LEU A 16 6.34 0.42 1.26
N ALA A 17 6.42 0.07 -0.03
CA ALA A 17 7.52 0.50 -0.90
C ALA A 17 7.55 2.02 -1.10
N ALA A 18 6.40 2.67 -1.10
CA ALA A 18 6.29 4.11 -1.22
C ALA A 18 6.92 4.88 -0.03
N ALA A 19 7.14 4.23 1.11
CA ALA A 19 7.88 4.78 2.25
C ALA A 19 9.33 5.17 1.92
N LEU A 20 9.89 4.69 0.80
CA LEU A 20 11.18 5.17 0.29
C LEU A 20 11.14 6.64 -0.14
N ALA A 21 9.97 7.15 -0.59
CA ALA A 21 9.87 8.48 -1.15
C ALA A 21 10.16 9.60 -0.12
N PRO A 22 9.55 9.66 1.07
CA PRO A 22 9.90 10.67 2.06
C PRO A 22 11.37 10.59 2.52
N ALA A 23 11.94 9.38 2.63
CA ALA A 23 13.36 9.23 2.97
C ALA A 23 14.29 9.81 1.88
N LEU A 24 13.96 9.58 0.60
CA LEU A 24 14.69 10.20 -0.51
C LEU A 24 14.50 11.71 -0.56
N LYS A 25 13.28 12.21 -0.31
CA LYS A 25 12.99 13.66 -0.25
C LYS A 25 13.74 14.36 0.88
N ALA A 26 13.86 13.74 2.04
CA ALA A 26 14.62 14.28 3.15
C ALA A 26 16.12 14.48 2.77
N ARG A 27 16.66 13.61 1.93
CA ARG A 27 18.06 13.72 1.45
C ARG A 27 18.21 14.58 0.19
N PHE A 28 17.20 14.57 -0.68
CA PHE A 28 17.16 15.28 -1.97
C PHE A 28 15.82 16.01 -2.12
N PRO A 29 15.64 17.20 -1.48
CA PRO A 29 14.35 17.90 -1.46
C PRO A 29 13.76 18.20 -2.84
N ASP A 30 14.61 18.53 -3.82
CA ASP A 30 14.21 18.86 -5.18
C ASP A 30 14.12 17.64 -6.11
N ALA A 31 14.24 16.40 -5.57
CA ALA A 31 14.18 15.22 -6.39
C ALA A 31 12.74 14.99 -6.92
N GLN A 32 12.62 14.60 -8.17
CA GLN A 32 11.41 13.97 -8.70
C GLN A 32 11.44 12.49 -8.35
N ILE A 33 10.38 11.99 -7.72
CA ILE A 33 10.25 10.58 -7.36
C ILE A 33 8.98 10.05 -7.99
N ASP A 34 9.13 9.13 -8.94
CA ASP A 34 8.03 8.46 -9.60
C ASP A 34 7.96 7.00 -9.13
N MET A 35 6.77 6.43 -9.17
CA MET A 35 6.58 5.03 -8.78
C MET A 35 5.92 4.24 -9.91
N LEU A 36 6.52 3.09 -10.28
CA LEU A 36 5.99 2.15 -11.26
C LEU A 36 5.35 0.96 -10.54
N THR A 37 4.07 0.74 -10.82
CA THR A 37 3.28 -0.33 -10.21
C THR A 37 2.26 -0.89 -11.20
N PHE A 38 1.48 -1.91 -10.80
CA PHE A 38 0.34 -2.34 -11.59
C PHE A 38 -0.75 -1.26 -11.62
N LYS A 39 -1.49 -1.14 -12.74
CA LYS A 39 -2.56 -0.17 -12.89
C LYS A 39 -3.59 -0.24 -11.76
N ASP A 40 -3.96 -1.45 -11.37
CA ASP A 40 -4.95 -1.67 -10.31
C ASP A 40 -4.46 -1.24 -8.92
N ASN A 41 -3.13 -1.10 -8.76
CA ASN A 41 -2.53 -0.63 -7.51
C ASN A 41 -2.29 0.89 -7.51
N ALA A 42 -2.31 1.55 -8.67
CA ALA A 42 -2.04 2.99 -8.74
C ALA A 42 -2.91 3.84 -7.80
N PRO A 43 -4.22 3.54 -7.62
CA PRO A 43 -5.08 4.34 -6.76
C PRO A 43 -4.66 4.42 -5.28
N ILE A 44 -3.92 3.42 -4.75
CA ILE A 44 -3.46 3.47 -3.34
C ILE A 44 -2.32 4.48 -3.14
N LEU A 45 -1.66 4.87 -4.22
CA LEU A 45 -0.54 5.81 -4.20
C LEU A 45 -0.99 7.26 -4.46
N GLU A 46 -2.24 7.46 -4.88
CA GLU A 46 -2.80 8.79 -5.10
C GLU A 46 -2.94 9.54 -3.78
N GLY A 47 -2.38 10.75 -3.71
CA GLY A 47 -2.39 11.58 -2.51
C GLY A 47 -1.16 11.38 -1.60
N ILE A 48 -0.17 10.59 -2.01
CA ILE A 48 1.13 10.54 -1.33
C ILE A 48 1.98 11.72 -1.86
N GLN A 49 2.23 12.71 -1.01
CA GLN A 49 2.83 13.99 -1.41
C GLN A 49 4.22 13.88 -2.03
N ASP A 50 5.01 12.91 -1.59
CA ASP A 50 6.40 12.75 -2.04
C ASP A 50 6.55 11.96 -3.35
N ILE A 51 5.44 11.43 -3.89
CA ILE A 51 5.39 10.77 -5.19
C ILE A 51 4.90 11.77 -6.24
N SER A 52 5.75 12.05 -7.23
CA SER A 52 5.42 13.01 -8.30
C SER A 52 4.46 12.42 -9.33
N HIS A 53 4.71 11.19 -9.79
CA HIS A 53 3.86 10.49 -10.75
C HIS A 53 3.80 9.00 -10.46
N VAL A 54 2.64 8.39 -10.72
CA VAL A 54 2.43 6.95 -10.67
C VAL A 54 2.30 6.40 -12.09
N ILE A 55 3.16 5.44 -12.43
CA ILE A 55 3.19 4.77 -13.73
C ILE A 55 2.53 3.41 -13.58
N GLY A 56 1.31 3.28 -14.08
CA GLY A 56 0.56 2.03 -14.05
C GLY A 56 0.89 1.13 -15.25
N VAL A 57 1.27 -0.15 -14.99
CA VAL A 57 1.48 -1.16 -16.02
C VAL A 57 0.49 -2.31 -15.89
N GLU A 58 0.19 -3.00 -17.00
CA GLU A 58 -0.73 -4.14 -17.00
C GLU A 58 -0.13 -5.36 -16.29
N HIS A 59 -0.98 -6.20 -15.69
CA HIS A 59 -0.54 -7.48 -15.10
C HIS A 59 0.02 -8.44 -16.14
N HIS A 60 -0.66 -8.57 -17.27
CA HIS A 60 -0.34 -9.50 -18.35
C HIS A 60 -0.28 -8.77 -19.71
N PRO A 61 0.69 -7.85 -19.93
CA PRO A 61 0.81 -7.16 -21.20
C PRO A 61 1.27 -8.13 -22.28
N ASN A 62 0.80 -7.94 -23.51
CA ASN A 62 1.44 -8.60 -24.63
C ASN A 62 2.88 -8.04 -24.83
N LYS A 63 3.73 -8.77 -25.59
CA LYS A 63 5.14 -8.40 -25.76
C LYS A 63 5.33 -7.00 -26.36
N PHE A 64 4.45 -6.59 -27.26
CA PHE A 64 4.49 -5.25 -27.86
C PHE A 64 4.19 -4.14 -26.84
N VAL A 65 3.11 -4.27 -26.06
CA VAL A 65 2.77 -3.32 -25.00
C VAL A 65 3.88 -3.23 -23.95
N GLN A 66 4.48 -4.36 -23.59
CA GLN A 66 5.62 -4.38 -22.66
C GLN A 66 6.83 -3.65 -23.23
N ALA A 67 7.18 -3.90 -24.50
CA ALA A 67 8.28 -3.19 -25.17
C ALA A 67 8.02 -1.67 -25.24
N CYS A 68 6.81 -1.25 -25.60
CA CYS A 68 6.42 0.16 -25.59
C CYS A 68 6.57 0.79 -24.21
N SER A 69 6.20 0.06 -23.14
CA SER A 69 6.34 0.55 -21.75
C SER A 69 7.81 0.76 -21.37
N HIS A 70 8.71 -0.16 -21.78
CA HIS A 70 10.15 0.00 -21.57
C HIS A 70 10.70 1.20 -22.33
N LEU A 71 10.33 1.35 -23.61
CA LEU A 71 10.74 2.49 -24.43
C LEU A 71 10.23 3.82 -23.89
N ALA A 72 8.98 3.86 -23.42
CA ALA A 72 8.39 5.05 -22.83
C ALA A 72 9.12 5.55 -21.59
N SER A 73 9.78 4.64 -20.85
CA SER A 73 10.55 4.97 -19.63
C SER A 73 12.06 5.03 -19.87
N TRP A 74 12.55 4.80 -21.09
CA TRP A 74 13.96 4.63 -21.43
C TRP A 74 14.84 5.79 -20.91
N ASN A 75 15.77 5.45 -20.02
CA ASN A 75 16.82 6.35 -19.48
C ASN A 75 16.33 7.71 -18.97
N LYS A 76 15.10 7.73 -18.40
CA LYS A 76 14.48 8.96 -17.89
C LYS A 76 14.89 9.29 -16.46
N TYR A 77 15.43 8.31 -15.73
CA TYR A 77 15.76 8.41 -14.31
C TYR A 77 17.25 8.29 -14.08
N ASP A 78 17.70 8.93 -13.01
CA ASP A 78 19.08 8.75 -12.56
C ASP A 78 19.23 7.42 -11.81
N TRP A 79 18.21 7.06 -11.00
CA TRP A 79 18.19 5.84 -10.20
C TRP A 79 16.86 5.11 -10.26
N ALA A 80 16.92 3.78 -10.27
CA ALA A 80 15.77 2.91 -10.03
C ALA A 80 15.98 2.08 -8.75
N LEU A 81 15.03 2.16 -7.81
CA LEU A 81 14.97 1.33 -6.61
C LEU A 81 14.00 0.18 -6.88
N ILE A 82 14.52 -1.04 -6.96
CA ILE A 82 13.77 -2.23 -7.36
C ILE A 82 13.45 -3.03 -6.09
N THR A 83 12.18 -3.01 -5.67
CA THR A 83 11.76 -3.58 -4.39
C THR A 83 11.57 -5.10 -4.41
N MET A 84 11.60 -5.71 -5.59
CA MET A 84 11.49 -7.17 -5.73
C MET A 84 12.31 -7.69 -6.92
N ASN A 85 12.73 -8.94 -6.80
CA ASN A 85 13.63 -9.61 -7.74
C ASN A 85 12.87 -10.41 -8.83
N SER A 86 11.86 -9.84 -9.48
CA SER A 86 11.25 -10.48 -10.64
C SER A 86 11.95 -10.03 -11.93
N THR A 87 11.95 -10.88 -12.94
CA THR A 87 12.47 -10.53 -14.28
C THR A 87 11.89 -9.21 -14.77
N ARG A 88 10.61 -9.01 -14.57
CA ARG A 88 9.89 -7.84 -15.07
C ARG A 88 10.30 -6.55 -14.34
N THR A 89 10.42 -6.58 -13.02
CA THR A 89 10.85 -5.41 -12.24
C THR A 89 12.28 -5.01 -12.55
N VAL A 90 13.16 -6.01 -12.73
CA VAL A 90 14.56 -5.78 -13.10
C VAL A 90 14.64 -5.10 -14.47
N LEU A 91 13.91 -5.60 -15.48
CA LEU A 91 13.91 -4.99 -16.80
C LEU A 91 13.35 -3.57 -16.81
N TYR A 92 12.25 -3.30 -16.07
CA TYR A 92 11.75 -1.92 -15.94
C TYR A 92 12.79 -1.00 -15.31
N GLY A 93 13.44 -1.41 -14.23
CA GLY A 93 14.48 -0.60 -13.59
C GLY A 93 15.70 -0.39 -14.50
N TYR A 94 16.16 -1.44 -15.17
CA TYR A 94 17.32 -1.40 -16.06
C TYR A 94 17.11 -0.45 -17.25
N PHE A 95 15.98 -0.53 -17.94
CA PHE A 95 15.71 0.34 -19.08
C PHE A 95 15.36 1.77 -18.66
N ALA A 96 14.78 1.98 -17.48
CA ALA A 96 14.32 3.30 -17.06
C ALA A 96 15.43 4.18 -16.50
N ALA A 97 16.49 3.63 -15.91
CA ALA A 97 17.44 4.41 -15.12
C ALA A 97 18.90 4.11 -15.48
N LYS A 98 19.77 5.09 -15.24
CA LYS A 98 21.23 4.96 -15.40
C LYS A 98 21.85 4.03 -14.37
N HIS A 99 21.34 4.09 -13.14
CA HIS A 99 21.78 3.28 -12.01
C HIS A 99 20.60 2.55 -11.39
N GLN A 100 20.84 1.33 -10.90
CA GLN A 100 19.79 0.52 -10.27
C GLN A 100 20.29 -0.01 -8.93
N VAL A 101 19.41 -0.05 -7.96
CA VAL A 101 19.65 -0.73 -6.68
C VAL A 101 18.55 -1.75 -6.41
N MET A 102 18.94 -2.96 -6.01
CA MET A 102 18.03 -4.02 -5.60
C MET A 102 18.67 -5.00 -4.63
N VAL A 103 17.83 -5.79 -3.97
CA VAL A 103 18.31 -6.93 -3.17
C VAL A 103 18.98 -7.94 -4.10
N ARG A 104 20.18 -8.39 -3.71
CA ARG A 104 20.98 -9.34 -4.49
C ARG A 104 20.18 -10.61 -4.80
N PRO A 105 20.09 -11.01 -6.08
CA PRO A 105 19.46 -12.27 -6.46
C PRO A 105 20.21 -13.49 -5.90
N TYR A 106 19.50 -14.59 -5.70
CA TYR A 106 20.14 -15.86 -5.33
C TYR A 106 21.20 -16.26 -6.35
N PRO A 107 22.29 -16.90 -5.93
CA PRO A 107 23.38 -17.31 -6.80
C PRO A 107 22.99 -18.55 -7.62
N SER A 108 22.18 -18.36 -8.65
CA SER A 108 21.80 -19.39 -9.63
C SER A 108 22.11 -18.92 -11.04
N LEU A 109 22.26 -19.86 -11.98
CA LEU A 109 22.51 -19.53 -13.40
C LEU A 109 21.35 -18.72 -13.99
N GLU A 110 20.11 -19.01 -13.58
CA GLU A 110 18.91 -18.30 -14.03
C GLU A 110 18.88 -16.84 -13.58
N GLU A 111 19.50 -16.52 -12.44
CA GLU A 111 19.55 -15.18 -11.87
C GLU A 111 20.83 -14.41 -12.22
N LEU A 112 21.82 -15.06 -12.84
CA LEU A 112 23.14 -14.47 -13.12
C LEU A 112 23.04 -13.19 -13.95
N TRP A 113 22.19 -13.16 -14.97
CA TRP A 113 22.01 -12.00 -15.83
C TRP A 113 21.48 -10.78 -15.06
N LYS A 114 20.62 -10.97 -14.04
CA LYS A 114 20.14 -9.88 -13.17
C LYS A 114 21.30 -9.30 -12.37
N ARG A 115 22.21 -10.15 -11.90
CA ARG A 115 23.39 -9.71 -11.14
C ARG A 115 24.37 -8.91 -12.02
N ILE A 116 24.40 -9.17 -13.32
CA ILE A 116 25.24 -8.42 -14.28
C ILE A 116 24.63 -7.08 -14.64
N LEU A 117 23.30 -7.01 -14.78
CA LEU A 117 22.61 -5.80 -15.22
C LEU A 117 22.48 -4.73 -14.12
N ILE A 118 22.39 -5.13 -12.85
CA ILE A 118 22.11 -4.21 -11.72
C ILE A 118 23.41 -3.63 -11.18
N THR A 119 23.49 -2.31 -11.11
CA THR A 119 24.70 -1.59 -10.67
C THR A 119 25.00 -1.76 -9.19
N ASP A 120 23.98 -1.66 -8.34
CA ASP A 120 24.15 -1.76 -6.89
C ASP A 120 23.28 -2.90 -6.34
N GLN A 121 23.93 -3.84 -5.68
CA GLN A 121 23.29 -5.01 -5.09
C GLN A 121 23.52 -5.01 -3.59
N ILE A 122 22.42 -5.07 -2.86
CA ILE A 122 22.42 -5.13 -1.40
C ILE A 122 22.10 -6.55 -0.93
N ASP A 123 22.65 -6.92 0.20
CA ASP A 123 22.38 -8.24 0.77
C ASP A 123 20.96 -8.28 1.36
N PHE A 124 20.31 -9.43 1.27
CA PHE A 124 19.01 -9.64 1.86
C PHE A 124 19.11 -9.57 3.39
N VAL A 125 18.32 -8.70 3.97
CA VAL A 125 18.12 -8.60 5.43
C VAL A 125 16.75 -9.19 5.74
N GLY A 126 16.67 -10.10 6.69
CA GLY A 126 15.40 -10.62 7.19
C GLY A 126 14.55 -9.53 7.83
N GLY A 127 13.36 -9.90 8.35
CA GLY A 127 12.51 -8.95 9.08
C GLY A 127 11.26 -8.55 8.29
N GLN A 128 10.63 -7.48 8.74
CA GLN A 128 9.41 -6.91 8.14
C GLN A 128 9.68 -6.27 6.77
N ILE A 129 8.65 -6.04 5.97
CA ILE A 129 8.80 -5.51 4.61
C ILE A 129 9.52 -4.15 4.59
N LEU A 130 9.24 -3.26 5.53
CA LEU A 130 9.94 -1.97 5.62
C LEU A 130 11.44 -2.16 5.91
N GLU A 131 11.80 -3.08 6.81
CA GLU A 131 13.20 -3.40 7.13
C GLU A 131 13.93 -4.00 5.93
N ARG A 132 13.25 -4.86 5.15
CA ARG A 132 13.79 -5.42 3.89
C ARG A 132 13.94 -4.39 2.78
N THR A 133 13.14 -3.32 2.81
CA THR A 133 13.13 -2.26 1.80
C THR A 133 14.13 -1.15 2.11
N GLN A 134 14.35 -0.87 3.40
CA GLN A 134 15.27 0.17 3.87
C GLN A 134 16.69 0.09 3.27
N PRO A 135 17.33 -1.09 3.10
CA PRO A 135 18.67 -1.17 2.52
C PRO A 135 18.79 -0.62 1.10
N LEU A 136 17.67 -0.49 0.34
CA LEU A 136 17.68 0.16 -0.97
C LEU A 136 18.10 1.64 -0.90
N LEU A 137 18.08 2.25 0.27
CA LEU A 137 18.57 3.61 0.51
C LEU A 137 20.10 3.67 0.67
N GLY A 138 20.78 2.54 0.83
CA GLY A 138 22.23 2.47 1.10
C GLY A 138 23.10 3.34 0.21
N PRO A 139 22.92 3.35 -1.14
CA PRO A 139 23.73 4.17 -2.04
C PRO A 139 23.62 5.68 -1.79
N PHE A 140 22.58 6.16 -1.11
CA PHE A 140 22.28 7.58 -0.94
C PHE A 140 22.66 8.13 0.42
N PHE A 141 22.91 7.26 1.42
CA PHE A 141 23.22 7.66 2.78
C PHE A 141 24.60 7.14 3.18
N LYS A 142 25.48 8.07 3.58
CA LYS A 142 26.77 7.72 4.18
C LYS A 142 26.52 7.26 5.62
N GLY A 143 26.73 5.99 5.91
CA GLY A 143 26.42 5.37 7.21
C GLY A 143 25.08 4.67 7.20
N THR A 144 24.32 4.75 8.31
CA THR A 144 23.04 4.05 8.46
C THR A 144 21.92 4.82 7.74
N ALA A 145 21.23 4.15 6.82
CA ALA A 145 20.02 4.71 6.19
C ALA A 145 18.93 4.94 7.26
N PRO A 146 18.08 5.98 7.10
CA PRO A 146 17.00 6.25 8.03
C PRO A 146 16.02 5.08 8.08
N GLN A 147 15.44 4.86 9.26
CA GLN A 147 14.36 3.90 9.39
C GLN A 147 13.16 4.36 8.56
N LEU A 148 12.58 3.44 7.79
CA LEU A 148 11.38 3.72 7.03
C LEU A 148 10.17 3.72 7.97
N CYS A 149 9.36 4.76 7.87
CA CYS A 149 8.07 4.84 8.55
C CYS A 149 6.96 4.51 7.56
N PRO A 150 5.91 3.79 7.99
CA PRO A 150 4.72 3.61 7.18
C PRO A 150 4.15 4.98 6.76
N ILE A 151 3.64 5.05 5.54
CA ILE A 151 2.99 6.25 5.00
C ILE A 151 1.58 5.89 4.54
N HIS A 152 0.73 6.88 4.44
CA HIS A 152 -0.64 6.70 3.95
C HIS A 152 -0.98 7.74 2.89
N PRO A 153 -1.85 7.41 1.92
CA PRO A 153 -2.40 8.40 0.99
C PRO A 153 -3.31 9.35 1.76
N ASP A 154 -3.41 10.60 1.29
CA ASP A 154 -4.29 11.59 1.90
C ASP A 154 -5.09 12.34 0.83
N ARG A 155 -6.41 12.39 1.02
CA ARG A 155 -7.33 13.13 0.17
C ARG A 155 -8.52 13.62 0.97
N GLU A 156 -8.93 14.85 0.75
CA GLU A 156 -10.09 15.43 1.42
C GLU A 156 -11.37 14.63 1.18
N LEU A 157 -12.18 14.54 2.22
CA LEU A 157 -13.48 13.90 2.16
C LEU A 157 -14.45 14.74 1.31
N SER A 158 -15.27 14.08 0.52
CA SER A 158 -16.40 14.73 -0.13
C SER A 158 -17.42 15.22 0.93
N THR A 159 -18.22 16.22 0.57
CA THR A 159 -19.27 16.75 1.45
C THR A 159 -20.25 15.66 1.91
N ASP A 160 -20.58 14.71 1.03
CA ASP A 160 -21.45 13.58 1.37
C ASP A 160 -20.82 12.65 2.41
N LEU A 161 -19.54 12.28 2.26
CA LEU A 161 -18.83 11.46 3.24
C LEU A 161 -18.74 12.17 4.58
N GLN A 162 -18.43 13.48 4.60
CA GLN A 162 -18.38 14.28 5.82
C GLN A 162 -19.72 14.30 6.54
N ALA A 163 -20.82 14.53 5.81
CA ALA A 163 -22.16 14.55 6.38
C ALA A 163 -22.54 13.20 7.02
N LYS A 164 -22.26 12.08 6.33
CA LYS A 164 -22.55 10.73 6.84
C LYS A 164 -21.73 10.40 8.09
N LEU A 165 -20.45 10.74 8.13
CA LEU A 165 -19.60 10.55 9.30
C LEU A 165 -20.03 11.45 10.47
N HIS A 166 -20.49 12.66 10.18
CA HIS A 166 -21.02 13.56 11.22
C HIS A 166 -22.27 12.97 11.91
N VAL A 167 -23.19 12.39 11.13
CA VAL A 167 -24.38 11.70 11.67
C VAL A 167 -23.98 10.48 12.51
N LEU A 168 -22.93 9.77 12.11
CA LEU A 168 -22.43 8.59 12.82
C LEU A 168 -21.84 8.96 14.21
N GLY A 169 -21.32 10.18 14.36
CA GLY A 169 -20.68 10.67 15.59
C GLY A 169 -19.30 10.04 15.82
N SER A 170 -18.99 9.63 17.05
CA SER A 170 -17.78 8.87 17.34
C SER A 170 -17.92 7.45 16.80
N TYR A 171 -16.94 7.00 16.02
CA TYR A 171 -17.06 5.73 15.31
C TYR A 171 -15.76 4.92 15.30
N VAL A 172 -15.92 3.61 15.10
CA VAL A 172 -14.86 2.66 14.81
C VAL A 172 -14.91 2.28 13.33
N VAL A 173 -13.76 2.22 12.67
CA VAL A 173 -13.67 1.72 11.29
C VAL A 173 -13.50 0.21 11.31
N CYS A 174 -14.32 -0.50 10.52
CA CYS A 174 -14.21 -1.94 10.34
C CYS A 174 -13.93 -2.30 8.87
N GLN A 175 -12.84 -3.06 8.62
CA GLN A 175 -12.52 -3.68 7.34
C GLN A 175 -12.79 -5.18 7.45
N CYS A 176 -13.97 -5.60 7.02
CA CYS A 176 -14.50 -6.94 7.31
C CYS A 176 -14.11 -8.00 6.29
N ASN A 177 -13.77 -7.60 5.07
CA ASN A 177 -13.57 -8.54 3.96
C ASN A 177 -12.18 -8.39 3.34
N SER A 178 -11.64 -9.52 2.88
CA SER A 178 -10.40 -9.64 2.14
C SER A 178 -10.66 -10.43 0.86
N ARG A 179 -9.85 -10.19 -0.17
CA ARG A 179 -9.85 -10.98 -1.41
C ARG A 179 -9.68 -12.49 -1.16
N TYR A 180 -8.98 -12.84 -0.08
CA TYR A 180 -8.71 -14.23 0.32
C TYR A 180 -9.68 -14.64 1.43
N GLN A 181 -10.57 -15.58 1.14
CA GLN A 181 -11.64 -15.99 2.07
C GLN A 181 -11.12 -16.56 3.39
N ASP A 182 -9.98 -17.20 3.38
CA ASP A 182 -9.31 -17.77 4.56
C ASP A 182 -8.82 -16.70 5.56
N LYS A 183 -8.77 -15.44 5.14
CA LYS A 183 -8.48 -14.29 6.00
C LYS A 183 -9.73 -13.66 6.62
N ASN A 184 -10.92 -14.05 6.19
CA ASN A 184 -12.16 -13.44 6.64
C ASN A 184 -12.63 -14.04 7.97
N TRP A 185 -13.13 -13.20 8.87
CA TRP A 185 -13.51 -13.63 10.22
C TRP A 185 -14.92 -14.23 10.30
N GLY A 186 -15.78 -13.92 9.34
CA GLY A 186 -17.18 -14.38 9.28
C GLY A 186 -18.18 -13.29 9.65
N ILE A 187 -19.35 -13.33 9.00
CA ILE A 187 -20.39 -12.30 9.12
C ILE A 187 -20.93 -12.20 10.54
N GLU A 188 -21.23 -13.33 11.16
CA GLU A 188 -21.84 -13.43 12.50
C GLU A 188 -20.94 -12.78 13.56
N LYS A 189 -19.63 -13.00 13.47
CA LYS A 189 -18.68 -12.41 14.40
C LYS A 189 -18.54 -10.89 14.23
N TRP A 190 -18.65 -10.41 12.99
CA TRP A 190 -18.67 -8.97 12.73
C TRP A 190 -19.94 -8.31 13.25
N ILE A 191 -21.11 -8.99 13.16
CA ILE A 191 -22.38 -8.52 13.74
C ILE A 191 -22.27 -8.46 15.26
N GLU A 192 -21.75 -9.51 15.90
CA GLU A 192 -21.55 -9.56 17.35
C GLU A 192 -20.62 -8.45 17.83
N LEU A 193 -19.46 -8.26 17.19
CA LEU A 193 -18.54 -7.18 17.51
C LEU A 193 -19.19 -5.80 17.34
N ALA A 194 -19.95 -5.58 16.26
CA ALA A 194 -20.63 -4.32 16.01
C ALA A 194 -21.63 -4.00 17.13
N HIS A 195 -22.42 -4.98 17.56
CA HIS A 195 -23.34 -4.80 18.70
C HIS A 195 -22.59 -4.43 19.97
N LEU A 196 -21.47 -5.10 20.30
CA LEU A 196 -20.66 -4.77 21.47
C LEU A 196 -20.13 -3.33 21.41
N LEU A 197 -19.60 -2.89 20.26
CA LEU A 197 -19.11 -1.53 20.08
C LEU A 197 -20.23 -0.50 20.18
N MET A 198 -21.43 -0.80 19.69
CA MET A 198 -22.59 0.09 19.79
C MET A 198 -23.10 0.25 21.24
N THR A 199 -22.96 -0.78 22.08
CA THR A 199 -23.30 -0.66 23.53
C THR A 199 -22.39 0.32 24.26
N THR A 200 -21.18 0.55 23.75
CA THR A 200 -20.24 1.55 24.26
C THR A 200 -20.41 2.94 23.64
N GLY A 201 -21.43 3.11 22.80
CA GLY A 201 -21.80 4.41 22.22
C GLY A 201 -21.22 4.70 20.83
N TYR A 202 -20.37 3.83 20.28
CA TYR A 202 -19.75 4.05 18.98
C TYR A 202 -20.67 3.69 17.80
N GLY A 203 -20.54 4.47 16.72
CA GLY A 203 -21.00 4.07 15.40
C GLY A 203 -19.96 3.18 14.69
N ILE A 204 -20.35 2.54 13.60
CA ILE A 204 -19.46 1.68 12.80
C ILE A 204 -19.40 2.19 11.37
N CYS A 205 -18.20 2.50 10.90
CA CYS A 205 -17.92 2.81 9.50
C CYS A 205 -17.24 1.61 8.84
N PHE A 206 -17.90 1.00 7.87
CA PHE A 206 -17.38 -0.13 7.12
C PHE A 206 -16.63 0.34 5.87
N THR A 207 -15.36 -0.05 5.74
CA THR A 207 -14.51 0.25 4.59
C THR A 207 -14.33 -0.99 3.70
N GLY A 208 -13.94 -0.75 2.45
CA GLY A 208 -13.72 -1.80 1.44
C GLY A 208 -13.76 -1.27 0.03
N GLY A 209 -13.52 -2.13 -0.93
CA GLY A 209 -13.71 -1.85 -2.35
C GLY A 209 -15.18 -1.99 -2.77
N PRO A 210 -15.51 -1.65 -4.05
CA PRO A 210 -16.88 -1.84 -4.57
C PRO A 210 -17.37 -3.29 -4.49
N GLY A 211 -16.47 -4.27 -4.61
CA GLY A 211 -16.80 -5.70 -4.52
C GLY A 211 -17.13 -6.19 -3.11
N ASP A 212 -16.89 -5.37 -2.07
CA ASP A 212 -17.16 -5.74 -0.68
C ASP A 212 -18.59 -5.32 -0.24
N VAL A 213 -19.29 -4.50 -1.02
CA VAL A 213 -20.58 -3.89 -0.64
C VAL A 213 -21.62 -4.95 -0.31
N ASP A 214 -21.80 -5.98 -1.15
CA ASP A 214 -22.79 -7.03 -0.91
C ASP A 214 -22.50 -7.83 0.36
N TYR A 215 -21.24 -8.03 0.68
CA TYR A 215 -20.83 -8.68 1.93
C TYR A 215 -21.15 -7.79 3.14
N LEU A 216 -20.89 -6.49 3.05
CA LEU A 216 -21.15 -5.53 4.11
C LEU A 216 -22.65 -5.28 4.33
N LEU A 217 -23.47 -5.31 3.28
CA LEU A 217 -24.93 -5.23 3.40
C LEU A 217 -25.48 -6.35 4.27
N LYS A 218 -25.01 -7.60 4.11
CA LYS A 218 -25.42 -8.72 4.98
C LYS A 218 -25.10 -8.50 6.45
N ILE A 219 -24.05 -7.76 6.76
CA ILE A 219 -23.70 -7.39 8.14
C ILE A 219 -24.65 -6.28 8.62
N THR A 220 -24.82 -5.23 7.81
CA THR A 220 -25.58 -4.05 8.24
C THR A 220 -27.07 -4.26 8.28
N GLU A 221 -27.64 -5.25 7.57
CA GLU A 221 -29.06 -5.67 7.69
C GLU A 221 -29.46 -6.08 9.12
N ALA A 222 -28.51 -6.59 9.90
CA ALA A 222 -28.72 -6.98 11.30
C ALA A 222 -28.44 -5.85 12.30
N LEU A 223 -28.05 -4.65 11.84
CA LEU A 223 -27.59 -3.55 12.69
C LEU A 223 -28.49 -2.31 12.55
N PRO A 224 -28.58 -1.45 13.58
CA PRO A 224 -29.30 -0.18 13.49
C PRO A 224 -28.72 0.74 12.39
N PRO A 225 -29.51 1.15 11.37
CA PRO A 225 -28.99 1.92 10.24
C PRO A 225 -28.43 3.30 10.63
N GLN A 226 -28.92 3.91 11.72
CA GLN A 226 -28.42 5.19 12.23
C GLN A 226 -27.06 5.07 12.92
N LYS A 227 -26.58 3.87 13.20
CA LYS A 227 -25.28 3.56 13.83
C LYS A 227 -24.28 2.92 12.88
N THR A 228 -24.63 2.80 11.60
CA THR A 228 -23.78 2.17 10.59
C THR A 228 -23.63 3.04 9.36
N PHE A 229 -22.46 2.99 8.75
CA PHE A 229 -22.19 3.61 7.46
C PHE A 229 -21.27 2.72 6.62
N ILE A 230 -21.65 2.42 5.39
CA ILE A 230 -20.81 1.71 4.41
C ILE A 230 -20.11 2.76 3.55
N ALA A 231 -18.82 2.97 3.78
CA ALA A 231 -17.94 3.80 2.95
C ALA A 231 -17.32 3.01 1.79
N ALA A 232 -17.42 1.69 1.81
CA ALA A 232 -16.92 0.80 0.76
C ALA A 232 -17.49 1.18 -0.61
N GLY A 233 -16.63 1.27 -1.62
CA GLY A 233 -17.01 1.66 -2.98
C GLY A 233 -17.29 3.15 -3.17
N HIS A 234 -17.40 3.95 -2.11
CA HIS A 234 -17.67 5.39 -2.16
C HIS A 234 -16.45 6.26 -1.79
N ALA A 235 -15.44 5.69 -1.16
CA ALA A 235 -14.24 6.38 -0.74
C ALA A 235 -13.02 5.89 -1.53
N SER A 236 -12.18 6.82 -2.01
CA SER A 236 -10.85 6.50 -2.50
C SER A 236 -9.93 6.09 -1.34
N PHE A 237 -8.74 5.51 -1.61
CA PHE A 237 -7.79 5.15 -0.55
C PHE A 237 -7.37 6.36 0.30
N GLY A 238 -7.16 7.53 -0.31
CA GLY A 238 -6.85 8.75 0.42
C GLY A 238 -8.01 9.23 1.31
N GLN A 239 -9.25 9.09 0.84
CA GLN A 239 -10.44 9.36 1.66
C GLN A 239 -10.65 8.31 2.74
N THR A 240 -10.38 7.04 2.46
CA THR A 240 -10.39 5.97 3.47
C THR A 240 -9.39 6.26 4.58
N SER A 241 -8.19 6.75 4.23
CA SER A 241 -7.21 7.21 5.21
C SER A 241 -7.78 8.32 6.12
N ARG A 242 -8.43 9.34 5.54
CA ARG A 242 -9.10 10.41 6.32
C ARG A 242 -10.22 9.89 7.20
N ILE A 243 -11.03 8.94 6.72
CA ILE A 243 -12.06 8.27 7.53
C ILE A 243 -11.41 7.56 8.72
N ILE A 244 -10.31 6.85 8.50
CA ILE A 244 -9.56 6.14 9.54
C ILE A 244 -8.99 7.14 10.55
N MET A 245 -8.33 8.22 10.11
CA MET A 245 -7.78 9.26 10.99
C MET A 245 -8.82 9.93 11.89
N GLY A 246 -10.07 10.03 11.45
CA GLY A 246 -11.18 10.56 12.23
C GLY A 246 -11.85 9.56 13.18
N ALA A 247 -11.45 8.30 13.14
CA ALA A 247 -12.02 7.22 13.94
C ALA A 247 -11.36 7.12 15.32
N VAL A 248 -12.07 6.52 16.26
CA VAL A 248 -11.53 6.19 17.59
C VAL A 248 -10.55 5.01 17.50
N ALA A 249 -10.84 4.05 16.62
CA ALA A 249 -10.00 2.88 16.37
C ALA A 249 -10.31 2.28 15.00
N TYR A 250 -9.38 1.45 14.53
CA TYR A 250 -9.54 0.58 13.36
C TYR A 250 -9.51 -0.88 13.77
N ILE A 251 -10.43 -1.68 13.24
CA ILE A 251 -10.45 -3.14 13.40
C ILE A 251 -10.58 -3.75 12.01
N GLY A 252 -9.66 -4.62 11.61
CA GLY A 252 -9.74 -5.19 10.27
C GLY A 252 -8.96 -6.46 10.06
N VAL A 253 -9.35 -7.20 9.02
CA VAL A 253 -8.59 -8.33 8.51
C VAL A 253 -7.36 -7.86 7.73
N ASP A 254 -6.44 -8.77 7.45
CA ASP A 254 -5.19 -8.50 6.74
C ASP A 254 -5.44 -8.03 5.28
N THR A 255 -5.38 -6.70 5.09
CA THR A 255 -5.59 -6.01 3.80
C THR A 255 -4.69 -4.78 3.69
N ALA A 256 -4.65 -4.16 2.51
CA ALA A 256 -3.96 -2.89 2.30
C ALA A 256 -4.47 -1.75 3.22
N THR A 257 -5.77 -1.78 3.59
CA THR A 257 -6.38 -0.81 4.50
C THR A 257 -5.79 -0.90 5.90
N SER A 258 -5.37 -2.10 6.36
CA SER A 258 -4.69 -2.27 7.65
C SER A 258 -3.32 -1.57 7.68
N HIS A 259 -2.59 -1.56 6.55
CA HIS A 259 -1.33 -0.80 6.44
C HIS A 259 -1.58 0.72 6.45
N ILE A 260 -2.67 1.18 5.80
CA ILE A 260 -3.10 2.58 5.89
C ILE A 260 -3.39 2.92 7.36
N ALA A 261 -4.17 2.09 8.05
CA ALA A 261 -4.53 2.34 9.45
C ALA A 261 -3.29 2.41 10.36
N ALA A 262 -2.37 1.46 10.22
CA ALA A 262 -1.11 1.49 10.96
C ALA A 262 -0.29 2.77 10.71
N ALA A 263 -0.32 3.30 9.48
CA ALA A 263 0.39 4.52 9.12
C ALA A 263 -0.26 5.80 9.69
N THR A 264 -1.56 5.79 9.99
CA THR A 264 -2.26 6.95 10.56
C THR A 264 -2.00 7.15 12.05
N GLY A 265 -1.46 6.15 12.74
CA GLY A 265 -1.13 6.20 14.17
C GLY A 265 -2.32 6.06 15.12
N ILE A 266 -3.54 5.76 14.64
CA ILE A 266 -4.68 5.48 15.51
C ILE A 266 -4.58 4.08 16.12
N PRO A 267 -5.28 3.77 17.23
CA PRO A 267 -5.36 2.42 17.75
C PRO A 267 -5.89 1.45 16.70
N CYS A 268 -5.13 0.37 16.44
CA CYS A 268 -5.46 -0.62 15.43
C CYS A 268 -5.53 -2.03 16.03
N VAL A 269 -6.58 -2.78 15.69
CA VAL A 269 -6.68 -4.21 15.94
C VAL A 269 -6.65 -4.92 14.59
N TRP A 270 -5.61 -5.71 14.38
CA TRP A 270 -5.43 -6.48 13.17
C TRP A 270 -5.77 -7.95 13.42
N LEU A 271 -6.76 -8.45 12.68
CA LEU A 271 -7.16 -9.85 12.70
C LEU A 271 -6.30 -10.61 11.68
N SER A 272 -5.24 -11.24 12.18
CA SER A 272 -4.36 -12.08 11.38
C SER A 272 -5.04 -13.39 11.04
N GLY A 273 -5.09 -13.70 9.75
CA GLY A 273 -5.46 -15.01 9.24
C GLY A 273 -4.21 -15.94 9.18
N PRO A 274 -4.09 -16.78 8.15
CA PRO A 274 -2.98 -17.69 7.98
C PRO A 274 -1.64 -17.01 7.63
N THR A 275 -1.62 -15.70 7.44
CA THR A 275 -0.40 -14.92 7.13
C THR A 275 0.47 -14.80 8.37
N SER A 276 1.78 -15.05 8.23
CA SER A 276 2.73 -14.85 9.33
C SER A 276 2.77 -13.38 9.76
N VAL A 277 2.58 -13.14 11.05
CA VAL A 277 2.67 -11.80 11.67
C VAL A 277 4.10 -11.23 11.62
N ASP A 278 5.12 -12.08 11.47
CA ASP A 278 6.52 -11.67 11.43
C ASP A 278 6.91 -10.97 10.11
N THR A 279 6.02 -10.98 9.13
CA THR A 279 6.26 -10.40 7.80
C THR A 279 5.82 -8.94 7.70
N TRP A 280 4.93 -8.50 8.59
CA TRP A 280 4.26 -7.19 8.52
C TRP A 280 4.60 -6.26 9.66
#